data_9a08056cd53fca00aabb453bcf461203
#
_entry.id   9a08056cd53fca00aabb453bcf461203
#
_cell.length_a   1.000
_cell.length_b   1.000
_cell.length_c   1.000
_cell.angle_alpha   90.00
_cell.angle_beta   90.00
_cell.angle_gamma   90.00
#
_symmetry.space_group_name_H-M   'P 1'
#
loop_
_entity.id
_entity.type
_entity.pdbx_description
1 polymer ?
#
loop_
_entity_poly.entity_id
_entity_poly.type
_entity_poly.pdbx_seq_one_letter_code
_entity_poly.pdbx_strand_id
1 'polypeptide(L)'
;MYYKTDSVYRSFNMREDFMMYRPKEKATYVTPYSKADYERETGTEADQENTVQNACSYSKEEAQMKAEEFLSKIGAKDVALQDSSDLYWVYTDAKNSVVATDVDGYSFTYVRAVDKQPVSTMAFNRVENLQKQVEYYDMPVERYEITMDSNGIINANWCDYLEATGESTKTEILSFPELLEKANETIPEYYKTYPCKYNAINFNDVTLTYYLTAGAADGQFEYKPVWIFSSCDDKSDPDYPSEMVVLDAADGSVIDMLDVAMKVSAD
;
A
#
# COMPACT_ATOMS: atom_id res chain seq x y z
N MET A 1 4.38 19.39 -2.24
CA MET A 1 4.73 19.21 -3.67
C MET A 1 3.44 18.93 -4.41
N TYR A 2 3.12 19.68 -5.47
CA TYR A 2 1.86 19.52 -6.20
C TYR A 2 2.04 18.55 -7.36
N TYR A 3 1.06 17.71 -7.61
CA TYR A 3 1.08 16.69 -8.63
C TYR A 3 -0.18 16.78 -9.50
N LYS A 4 -0.04 16.39 -10.77
CA LYS A 4 -1.15 16.23 -11.70
C LYS A 4 -1.29 14.77 -12.07
N THR A 5 -2.48 14.19 -11.96
CA THR A 5 -2.71 12.81 -12.33
C THR A 5 -3.08 12.67 -13.81
N ASP A 6 -2.39 11.75 -14.48
CA ASP A 6 -2.99 10.94 -15.52
C ASP A 6 -2.96 9.50 -14.97
N SER A 7 -4.09 8.90 -14.67
CA SER A 7 -4.15 7.52 -14.19
C SER A 7 -3.64 6.59 -15.31
N VAL A 8 -2.35 6.29 -15.28
CA VAL A 8 -1.70 5.42 -16.25
C VAL A 8 -1.23 4.17 -15.52
N TYR A 9 -1.98 3.09 -15.71
CA TYR A 9 -1.52 1.76 -15.34
C TYR A 9 -0.56 1.25 -16.40
N ARG A 10 0.68 0.92 -16.01
CA ARG A 10 1.67 0.27 -16.88
C ARG A 10 2.13 -1.02 -16.22
N SER A 11 1.78 -2.14 -16.80
CA SER A 11 2.29 -3.44 -16.38
C SER A 11 3.32 -3.93 -17.39
N PHE A 12 4.47 -4.37 -16.88
CA PHE A 12 5.49 -5.05 -17.64
C PHE A 12 5.61 -6.48 -17.12
N ASN A 13 4.85 -7.39 -17.70
CA ASN A 13 5.00 -8.80 -17.39
C ASN A 13 6.12 -9.37 -18.27
N MET A 14 7.23 -9.79 -17.65
CA MET A 14 8.40 -10.32 -18.37
C MET A 14 8.28 -11.82 -18.66
N ARG A 15 7.34 -12.52 -18.00
CA ARG A 15 7.09 -13.95 -18.18
C ARG A 15 5.61 -14.26 -17.94
N GLU A 16 4.87 -14.53 -19.01
CA GLU A 16 3.43 -14.82 -18.93
C GLU A 16 3.12 -16.29 -18.58
N ASP A 17 4.03 -17.22 -18.85
CA ASP A 17 3.82 -18.66 -18.61
C ASP A 17 4.86 -19.23 -17.64
N PHE A 18 4.60 -19.09 -16.36
CA PHE A 18 5.50 -19.59 -15.31
C PHE A 18 5.62 -21.11 -15.29
N MET A 19 4.60 -21.86 -15.75
CA MET A 19 4.66 -23.33 -15.80
C MET A 19 5.72 -23.86 -16.75
N MET A 20 6.08 -23.12 -17.81
CA MET A 20 7.20 -23.49 -18.68
C MET A 20 8.55 -23.44 -17.98
N TYR A 21 8.68 -22.56 -16.97
CA TYR A 21 9.94 -22.33 -16.26
C TYR A 21 9.99 -23.04 -14.90
N ARG A 22 8.83 -23.36 -14.33
CA ARG A 22 8.67 -23.96 -13.00
C ARG A 22 7.70 -25.15 -13.01
N PRO A 23 7.99 -26.23 -13.75
CA PRO A 23 7.11 -27.39 -13.81
C PRO A 23 7.11 -28.14 -12.47
N LYS A 24 5.93 -28.52 -11.99
CA LYS A 24 5.74 -29.38 -10.80
C LYS A 24 4.79 -30.53 -11.14
N GLU A 25 5.08 -31.71 -10.58
CA GLU A 25 4.19 -32.85 -10.73
C GLU A 25 2.80 -32.54 -10.15
N LYS A 26 1.76 -32.86 -10.91
CA LYS A 26 0.32 -32.64 -10.60
C LYS A 26 -0.14 -31.18 -10.61
N ALA A 27 0.74 -30.19 -10.80
CA ALA A 27 0.33 -28.81 -10.95
C ALA A 27 -0.20 -28.52 -12.35
N THR A 28 -1.23 -27.69 -12.44
CA THR A 28 -1.78 -27.16 -13.69
C THR A 28 -1.44 -25.68 -13.82
N TYR A 29 -1.39 -24.96 -12.69
CA TYR A 29 -1.11 -23.54 -12.64
C TYR A 29 -0.03 -23.25 -11.60
N VAL A 30 0.69 -22.16 -11.80
CA VAL A 30 1.61 -21.61 -10.79
C VAL A 30 1.46 -20.11 -10.74
N THR A 31 1.35 -19.57 -9.54
CA THR A 31 1.17 -18.13 -9.30
C THR A 31 2.19 -17.65 -8.28
N PRO A 32 2.92 -16.57 -8.58
CA PRO A 32 3.79 -15.93 -7.60
C PRO A 32 2.95 -14.99 -6.71
N TYR A 33 3.17 -15.06 -5.41
CA TYR A 33 2.51 -14.22 -4.42
C TYR A 33 3.55 -13.54 -3.51
N SER A 34 3.31 -12.29 -3.12
CA SER A 34 3.95 -11.71 -1.94
C SER A 34 3.55 -12.52 -0.69
N LYS A 35 4.21 -12.30 0.44
CA LYS A 35 3.83 -12.97 1.69
C LYS A 35 2.37 -12.67 2.05
N ALA A 36 1.96 -11.41 2.02
CA ALA A 36 0.60 -10.99 2.36
C ALA A 36 -0.45 -11.61 1.43
N ASP A 37 -0.17 -11.62 0.11
CA ASP A 37 -1.06 -12.26 -0.86
C ASP A 37 -1.14 -13.77 -0.65
N TYR A 38 -0.01 -14.43 -0.37
CA TYR A 38 0.02 -15.85 -0.06
C TYR A 38 -0.87 -16.20 1.13
N GLU A 39 -0.74 -15.47 2.24
CA GLU A 39 -1.53 -15.67 3.45
C GLU A 39 -3.03 -15.45 3.20
N ARG A 40 -3.37 -14.39 2.46
CA ARG A 40 -4.75 -14.07 2.11
C ARG A 40 -5.38 -15.14 1.20
N GLU A 41 -4.69 -15.54 0.15
CA GLU A 41 -5.23 -16.45 -0.89
C GLU A 41 -5.25 -17.91 -0.43
N THR A 42 -4.32 -18.33 0.42
CA THR A 42 -4.23 -19.72 0.89
C THR A 42 -4.85 -19.94 2.26
N GLY A 43 -5.05 -18.87 3.05
CA GLY A 43 -5.47 -18.96 4.45
C GLY A 43 -4.41 -19.56 5.36
N THR A 44 -3.15 -19.65 4.90
CA THR A 44 -2.02 -20.27 5.61
C THR A 44 -1.06 -19.19 6.06
N GLU A 45 -0.77 -19.11 7.37
CA GLU A 45 0.26 -18.20 7.88
C GLU A 45 1.65 -18.68 7.43
N ALA A 46 2.39 -17.82 6.73
CA ALA A 46 3.67 -18.14 6.12
C ALA A 46 4.75 -18.56 7.14
N ASP A 47 4.64 -18.12 8.38
CA ASP A 47 5.62 -18.37 9.46
C ASP A 47 5.31 -19.64 10.28
N GLN A 48 4.13 -20.28 10.14
CA GLN A 48 3.72 -21.42 10.96
C GLN A 48 4.00 -22.80 10.34
N GLU A 49 4.02 -22.90 9.01
CA GLU A 49 4.27 -24.19 8.34
C GLU A 49 5.61 -24.20 7.62
N ASN A 50 6.62 -24.68 8.30
CA ASN A 50 7.97 -24.90 7.77
C ASN A 50 8.69 -23.62 7.28
N THR A 51 9.80 -23.35 7.88
CA THR A 51 10.85 -22.49 7.36
C THR A 51 11.33 -23.00 5.98
N VAL A 52 10.50 -22.83 4.95
CA VAL A 52 10.96 -23.06 3.58
C VAL A 52 12.00 -21.98 3.31
N GLN A 53 13.25 -22.39 3.32
CA GLN A 53 14.35 -21.48 3.04
C GLN A 53 14.15 -20.93 1.63
N ASN A 54 14.23 -19.59 1.49
CA ASN A 54 14.19 -18.94 0.20
C ASN A 54 15.36 -19.46 -0.66
N ALA A 55 15.04 -20.08 -1.78
CA ALA A 55 16.00 -20.71 -2.69
C ALA A 55 16.59 -19.72 -3.71
N CYS A 56 16.25 -18.43 -3.61
CA CYS A 56 16.74 -17.40 -4.52
C CYS A 56 18.27 -17.34 -4.53
N SER A 57 18.85 -17.24 -5.71
CA SER A 57 20.30 -17.12 -5.90
C SER A 57 20.87 -15.77 -5.46
N TYR A 58 20.00 -14.76 -5.25
CA TYR A 58 20.35 -13.44 -4.73
C TYR A 58 19.99 -13.34 -3.24
N SER A 59 20.76 -12.58 -2.48
CA SER A 59 20.29 -12.11 -1.18
C SER A 59 19.18 -11.07 -1.36
N LYS A 60 18.41 -10.78 -0.30
CA LYS A 60 17.35 -9.77 -0.35
C LYS A 60 17.91 -8.39 -0.72
N GLU A 61 19.08 -8.05 -0.19
CA GLU A 61 19.76 -6.78 -0.45
C GLU A 61 20.24 -6.68 -1.90
N GLU A 62 20.79 -7.79 -2.46
CA GLU A 62 21.20 -7.82 -3.88
C GLU A 62 19.98 -7.71 -4.81
N ALA A 63 18.89 -8.37 -4.46
CA ALA A 63 17.63 -8.29 -5.18
C ALA A 63 17.06 -6.86 -5.14
N GLN A 64 17.05 -6.22 -3.97
CA GLN A 64 16.62 -4.85 -3.81
C GLN A 64 17.44 -3.89 -4.68
N MET A 65 18.78 -4.00 -4.66
CA MET A 65 19.64 -3.17 -5.51
C MET A 65 19.31 -3.29 -6.99
N LYS A 66 18.97 -4.51 -7.46
CA LYS A 66 18.56 -4.74 -8.85
C LYS A 66 17.20 -4.12 -9.17
N ALA A 67 16.25 -4.20 -8.24
CA ALA A 67 14.95 -3.53 -8.36
C ALA A 67 15.11 -2.00 -8.44
N GLU A 68 15.95 -1.41 -7.59
CA GLU A 68 16.24 0.03 -7.60
C GLU A 68 16.97 0.47 -8.87
N GLU A 69 17.90 -0.34 -9.38
CA GLU A 69 18.55 -0.09 -10.67
C GLU A 69 17.53 -0.11 -11.83
N PHE A 70 16.58 -1.04 -11.80
CA PHE A 70 15.49 -1.09 -12.77
C PHE A 70 14.60 0.15 -12.68
N LEU A 71 14.15 0.55 -11.48
CA LEU A 71 13.36 1.75 -11.27
C LEU A 71 14.07 3.00 -11.82
N SER A 72 15.37 3.12 -11.55
CA SER A 72 16.17 4.22 -12.11
C SER A 72 16.18 4.21 -13.64
N LYS A 73 16.30 3.04 -14.28
CA LYS A 73 16.31 2.89 -15.75
C LYS A 73 14.98 3.25 -16.39
N ILE A 74 13.86 2.99 -15.74
CA ILE A 74 12.53 3.38 -16.24
C ILE A 74 12.19 4.84 -15.91
N GLY A 75 13.07 5.54 -15.21
CA GLY A 75 12.90 6.96 -14.88
C GLY A 75 12.07 7.25 -13.64
N ALA A 76 11.81 6.26 -12.78
CA ALA A 76 11.20 6.48 -11.48
C ALA A 76 12.09 7.41 -10.63
N LYS A 77 11.49 8.42 -10.02
CA LYS A 77 12.19 9.41 -9.19
C LYS A 77 11.46 9.60 -7.89
N ASP A 78 12.21 9.96 -6.87
CA ASP A 78 11.65 10.27 -5.55
C ASP A 78 10.76 9.13 -5.06
N VAL A 79 11.29 7.91 -5.08
CA VAL A 79 10.64 6.70 -4.60
C VAL A 79 11.38 6.13 -3.40
N ALA A 80 10.65 5.51 -2.49
CA ALA A 80 11.20 4.79 -1.35
C ALA A 80 10.57 3.41 -1.25
N LEU A 81 11.32 2.46 -0.71
CA LEU A 81 10.80 1.13 -0.38
C LEU A 81 9.77 1.27 0.74
N GLN A 82 8.56 0.79 0.49
CA GLN A 82 7.47 0.70 1.47
C GLN A 82 7.45 -0.67 2.12
N ASP A 83 7.47 -1.72 1.31
CA ASP A 83 7.42 -3.10 1.78
C ASP A 83 8.31 -4.03 0.95
N SER A 84 8.72 -5.12 1.57
CA SER A 84 9.44 -6.20 0.89
C SER A 84 9.26 -7.54 1.60
N SER A 85 8.92 -8.54 0.84
CA SER A 85 8.70 -9.90 1.33
C SER A 85 9.37 -10.96 0.46
N ASP A 86 9.45 -12.18 0.99
CA ASP A 86 9.75 -13.35 0.19
C ASP A 86 8.67 -13.60 -0.85
N LEU A 87 9.04 -14.24 -1.96
CA LEU A 87 8.13 -14.60 -3.04
C LEU A 87 7.75 -16.06 -2.93
N TYR A 88 6.45 -16.30 -2.81
CA TYR A 88 5.84 -17.62 -2.69
C TYR A 88 5.29 -18.08 -4.05
N TRP A 89 5.80 -19.19 -4.55
CA TRP A 89 5.31 -19.82 -5.77
C TRP A 89 4.29 -20.88 -5.40
N VAL A 90 3.02 -20.61 -5.62
CA VAL A 90 1.92 -21.52 -5.29
C VAL A 90 1.51 -22.31 -6.52
N TYR A 91 1.61 -23.60 -6.42
CA TYR A 91 1.25 -24.55 -7.48
C TYR A 91 -0.12 -25.14 -7.19
N THR A 92 -1.04 -25.04 -8.13
CA THR A 92 -2.38 -25.57 -8.00
C THR A 92 -2.72 -26.58 -9.08
N ASP A 93 -3.59 -27.52 -8.76
CA ASP A 93 -4.15 -28.46 -9.73
C ASP A 93 -5.29 -27.82 -10.54
N ALA A 94 -5.89 -28.60 -11.47
CA ALA A 94 -7.02 -28.13 -12.29
C ALA A 94 -8.31 -27.81 -11.48
N LYS A 95 -8.33 -28.10 -10.17
CA LYS A 95 -9.42 -27.78 -9.26
C LYS A 95 -9.08 -26.62 -8.33
N ASN A 96 -7.99 -25.92 -8.59
CA ASN A 96 -7.43 -24.86 -7.75
C ASN A 96 -7.00 -25.30 -6.34
N SER A 97 -6.73 -26.61 -6.15
CA SER A 97 -6.18 -27.11 -4.89
C SER A 97 -4.66 -26.92 -4.88
N VAL A 98 -4.11 -26.35 -3.81
CA VAL A 98 -2.66 -26.19 -3.64
C VAL A 98 -2.01 -27.59 -3.57
N VAL A 99 -1.06 -27.87 -4.45
CA VAL A 99 -0.31 -29.15 -4.52
C VAL A 99 1.14 -29.00 -4.10
N ALA A 100 1.69 -27.79 -4.16
CA ALA A 100 3.03 -27.47 -3.66
C ALA A 100 3.18 -25.95 -3.48
N THR A 101 4.14 -25.57 -2.65
CA THR A 101 4.61 -24.17 -2.49
C THR A 101 6.13 -24.18 -2.47
N ASP A 102 6.76 -23.28 -3.24
CA ASP A 102 8.20 -23.02 -3.17
C ASP A 102 8.40 -21.57 -2.75
N VAL A 103 9.51 -21.27 -2.09
CA VAL A 103 9.95 -19.87 -1.86
C VAL A 103 11.22 -19.64 -2.66
N ASP A 104 11.14 -18.75 -3.65
CA ASP A 104 12.29 -18.41 -4.50
C ASP A 104 12.09 -17.02 -5.09
N GLY A 105 12.73 -16.04 -4.52
CA GLY A 105 12.67 -14.65 -4.94
C GLY A 105 12.12 -13.71 -3.89
N TYR A 106 11.83 -12.51 -4.35
CA TYR A 106 11.36 -11.40 -3.51
C TYR A 106 10.35 -10.56 -4.25
N SER A 107 9.43 -9.97 -3.48
CA SER A 107 8.51 -8.92 -3.89
C SER A 107 8.90 -7.62 -3.19
N PHE A 108 8.91 -6.52 -3.93
CA PHE A 108 9.23 -5.18 -3.43
C PHE A 108 8.14 -4.22 -3.86
N THR A 109 7.62 -3.44 -2.92
CA THR A 109 6.69 -2.34 -3.17
C THR A 109 7.39 -1.02 -2.88
N TYR A 110 7.48 -0.18 -3.89
CA TYR A 110 7.99 1.17 -3.77
C TYR A 110 6.86 2.15 -4.01
N VAL A 111 6.90 3.26 -3.29
CA VAL A 111 5.92 4.35 -3.43
C VAL A 111 6.64 5.67 -3.62
N ARG A 112 5.89 6.70 -4.02
CA ARG A 112 6.42 8.07 -4.02
C ARG A 112 7.03 8.39 -2.65
N ALA A 113 8.11 9.17 -2.66
CA ALA A 113 8.75 9.64 -1.45
C ALA A 113 8.77 11.16 -1.39
N VAL A 114 8.57 11.71 -0.22
CA VAL A 114 8.81 13.12 0.10
C VAL A 114 9.92 13.18 1.14
N ASP A 115 11.00 13.92 0.86
CA ASP A 115 12.19 13.97 1.71
C ASP A 115 12.76 12.58 2.08
N LYS A 116 12.70 11.64 1.13
CA LYS A 116 13.11 10.22 1.27
C LYS A 116 12.21 9.38 2.19
N GLN A 117 11.12 9.92 2.68
CA GLN A 117 10.12 9.18 3.45
C GLN A 117 9.05 8.64 2.48
N PRO A 118 8.68 7.36 2.56
CA PRO A 118 7.58 6.82 1.79
C PRO A 118 6.29 7.55 2.19
N VAL A 119 5.46 7.86 1.20
CA VAL A 119 4.11 8.39 1.47
C VAL A 119 3.19 7.26 1.91
N SER A 120 2.19 7.57 2.71
CA SER A 120 1.20 6.57 3.11
C SER A 120 0.29 6.19 1.95
N THR A 121 0.02 4.90 1.84
CA THR A 121 -0.93 4.30 0.89
C THR A 121 -2.21 3.82 1.58
N MET A 122 -2.36 4.07 2.88
CA MET A 122 -3.52 3.60 3.64
C MET A 122 -4.82 4.02 2.96
N ALA A 123 -5.66 3.04 2.67
CA ALA A 123 -7.05 3.24 2.28
C ALA A 123 -7.88 3.66 3.50
N PHE A 124 -9.03 4.26 3.27
CA PHE A 124 -9.95 4.57 4.35
C PHE A 124 -11.35 4.04 4.07
N ASN A 125 -12.14 3.89 5.12
CA ASN A 125 -13.53 3.52 5.00
C ASN A 125 -14.44 4.62 5.57
N ARG A 126 -15.67 4.68 5.09
CA ARG A 126 -16.68 5.63 5.53
C ARG A 126 -18.05 4.95 5.62
N VAL A 127 -18.80 5.31 6.63
CA VAL A 127 -20.22 4.92 6.73
C VAL A 127 -21.06 5.88 5.87
N GLU A 128 -21.58 5.38 4.77
CA GLU A 128 -22.28 6.20 3.76
C GLU A 128 -23.76 6.48 4.08
N ASN A 129 -24.38 5.66 4.95
CA ASN A 129 -25.81 5.80 5.20
C ASN A 129 -26.28 5.31 6.56
N LEU A 130 -27.55 5.58 6.89
CA LEU A 130 -28.16 5.15 8.15
C LEU A 130 -28.21 3.63 8.35
N GLN A 131 -28.06 2.84 7.29
CA GLN A 131 -27.98 1.38 7.35
C GLN A 131 -26.56 0.90 7.70
N LYS A 132 -25.64 1.82 7.92
CA LYS A 132 -24.24 1.55 8.25
C LYS A 132 -23.52 0.70 7.19
N GLN A 133 -23.83 0.94 5.92
CA GLN A 133 -23.03 0.41 4.82
C GLN A 133 -21.67 1.08 4.84
N VAL A 134 -20.63 0.28 4.84
CA VAL A 134 -19.24 0.74 4.79
C VAL A 134 -18.78 0.72 3.35
N GLU A 135 -18.27 1.84 2.90
CA GLU A 135 -17.62 1.96 1.60
C GLU A 135 -16.11 2.12 1.82
N TYR A 136 -15.32 1.46 1.00
CA TYR A 136 -13.88 1.52 1.03
C TYR A 136 -13.37 2.41 -0.10
N TYR A 137 -12.31 3.13 0.16
CA TYR A 137 -11.72 4.08 -0.75
C TYR A 137 -10.21 3.90 -0.79
N ASP A 138 -9.66 3.70 -1.99
CA ASP A 138 -8.22 3.66 -2.22
C ASP A 138 -7.69 5.04 -2.59
N MET A 139 -6.45 5.28 -2.21
CA MET A 139 -5.74 6.50 -2.57
C MET A 139 -4.96 6.29 -3.87
N PRO A 140 -5.06 7.21 -4.84
CA PRO A 140 -4.29 7.14 -6.09
C PRO A 140 -2.81 7.50 -5.86
N VAL A 141 -2.13 6.69 -5.07
CA VAL A 141 -0.71 6.89 -4.75
C VAL A 141 0.16 6.17 -5.78
N GLU A 142 1.11 6.89 -6.36
CA GLU A 142 2.05 6.28 -7.30
C GLU A 142 2.84 5.14 -6.64
N ARG A 143 2.71 3.96 -7.21
CA ARG A 143 3.24 2.71 -6.67
C ARG A 143 3.94 1.89 -7.75
N TYR A 144 5.02 1.25 -7.37
CA TYR A 144 5.79 0.32 -8.19
C TYR A 144 5.91 -1.01 -7.46
N GLU A 145 5.44 -2.07 -8.08
CA GLU A 145 5.55 -3.43 -7.56
C GLU A 145 6.54 -4.21 -8.44
N ILE A 146 7.63 -4.65 -7.86
CA ILE A 146 8.69 -5.39 -8.55
C ILE A 146 8.78 -6.78 -7.95
N THR A 147 8.57 -7.78 -8.78
CA THR A 147 8.71 -9.18 -8.39
C THR A 147 9.87 -9.79 -9.13
N MET A 148 10.74 -10.49 -8.41
CA MET A 148 11.90 -11.13 -9.01
C MET A 148 12.25 -12.48 -8.37
N ASP A 149 12.80 -13.37 -9.18
CA ASP A 149 13.30 -14.68 -8.78
C ASP A 149 14.81 -14.83 -9.10
N SER A 150 15.34 -16.04 -8.94
CA SER A 150 16.74 -16.37 -9.26
C SER A 150 17.16 -16.04 -10.70
N ASN A 151 16.21 -15.81 -11.62
CA ASN A 151 16.50 -15.47 -13.01
C ASN A 151 16.36 -13.95 -13.29
N GLY A 152 16.03 -13.14 -12.29
CA GLY A 152 15.87 -11.69 -12.37
C GLY A 152 14.43 -11.23 -12.25
N ILE A 153 14.15 -10.01 -12.71
CA ILE A 153 12.80 -9.41 -12.64
C ILE A 153 11.85 -10.20 -13.54
N ILE A 154 10.75 -10.66 -12.96
CA ILE A 154 9.71 -11.45 -13.65
C ILE A 154 8.45 -10.63 -13.89
N ASN A 155 8.17 -9.65 -13.02
CA ASN A 155 7.04 -8.73 -13.15
C ASN A 155 7.41 -7.35 -12.62
N ALA A 156 6.89 -6.32 -13.25
CA ALA A 156 6.96 -4.94 -12.77
C ALA A 156 5.66 -4.22 -13.12
N ASN A 157 4.97 -3.72 -12.11
CA ASN A 157 3.76 -2.91 -12.24
C ASN A 157 4.07 -1.47 -11.82
N TRP A 158 3.50 -0.52 -12.53
CA TRP A 158 3.56 0.90 -12.21
C TRP A 158 2.15 1.47 -12.28
N CYS A 159 1.63 1.90 -11.16
CA CYS A 159 0.26 2.40 -11.00
C CYS A 159 0.27 3.88 -10.62
N ASP A 160 -0.78 4.59 -10.99
CA ASP A 160 -1.13 5.93 -10.51
C ASP A 160 -0.01 6.98 -10.66
N TYR A 161 0.54 7.07 -11.89
CA TYR A 161 1.61 8.04 -12.20
C TYR A 161 1.22 9.47 -11.84
N LEU A 162 2.06 10.13 -11.04
CA LEU A 162 1.91 11.52 -10.63
C LEU A 162 3.06 12.37 -11.18
N GLU A 163 2.74 13.37 -12.01
CA GLU A 163 3.72 14.31 -12.49
C GLU A 163 4.00 15.40 -11.44
N ALA A 164 5.25 15.49 -10.99
CA ALA A 164 5.66 16.51 -10.03
C ALA A 164 5.74 17.89 -10.71
N THR A 165 5.06 18.90 -10.16
CA THR A 165 5.17 20.29 -10.62
C THR A 165 6.47 20.97 -10.19
N GLY A 166 7.20 20.37 -9.23
CA GLY A 166 8.42 20.92 -8.65
C GLY A 166 8.20 22.00 -7.59
N GLU A 167 6.94 22.35 -7.30
CA GLU A 167 6.62 23.31 -6.24
C GLU A 167 6.62 22.62 -4.89
N SER A 168 7.26 23.22 -3.88
CA SER A 168 7.26 22.73 -2.51
C SER A 168 7.22 23.88 -1.53
N THR A 169 6.51 23.70 -0.42
CA THR A 169 6.40 24.68 0.66
C THR A 169 6.86 24.04 1.95
N LYS A 170 7.74 24.74 2.68
CA LYS A 170 8.12 24.28 4.02
C LYS A 170 6.98 24.58 4.98
N THR A 171 6.52 23.56 5.70
CA THR A 171 5.44 23.65 6.69
C THR A 171 5.99 23.36 8.08
N GLU A 172 5.66 24.22 9.04
CA GLU A 172 5.88 23.93 10.47
C GLU A 172 4.76 23.01 10.95
N ILE A 173 5.11 21.98 11.71
CA ILE A 173 4.15 21.01 12.23
C ILE A 173 4.00 21.16 13.74
N LEU A 174 2.80 20.86 14.24
CA LEU A 174 2.51 20.81 15.66
C LEU A 174 3.36 19.72 16.34
N SER A 175 3.80 20.00 17.56
CA SER A 175 4.33 18.95 18.42
C SER A 175 3.24 17.93 18.76
N PHE A 176 3.65 16.70 19.10
CA PHE A 176 2.69 15.64 19.42
C PHE A 176 1.73 16.01 20.59
N PRO A 177 2.17 16.67 21.69
CA PRO A 177 1.24 17.15 22.72
C PRO A 177 0.20 18.16 22.21
N GLU A 178 0.62 19.14 21.38
CA GLU A 178 -0.29 20.13 20.80
C GLU A 178 -1.30 19.46 19.85
N LEU A 179 -0.84 18.47 19.06
CA LEU A 179 -1.71 17.67 18.23
C LEU A 179 -2.76 16.93 19.05
N LEU A 180 -2.38 16.27 20.16
CA LEU A 180 -3.33 15.53 21.00
C LEU A 180 -4.42 16.44 21.59
N GLU A 181 -4.08 17.68 21.96
CA GLU A 181 -5.08 18.66 22.39
C GLU A 181 -6.09 18.93 21.25
N LYS A 182 -5.59 19.15 20.03
CA LYS A 182 -6.43 19.35 18.84
C LYS A 182 -7.26 18.12 18.51
N ALA A 183 -6.67 16.94 18.49
CA ALA A 183 -7.34 15.69 18.19
C ALA A 183 -8.52 15.42 19.15
N ASN A 184 -8.37 15.73 20.44
CA ASN A 184 -9.43 15.61 21.44
C ASN A 184 -10.65 16.53 21.15
N GLU A 185 -10.44 17.63 20.43
CA GLU A 185 -11.51 18.53 20.00
C GLU A 185 -12.09 18.10 18.64
N THR A 186 -11.21 17.84 17.65
CA THR A 186 -11.61 17.69 16.24
C THR A 186 -12.14 16.31 15.90
N ILE A 187 -11.57 15.23 16.46
CA ILE A 187 -12.02 13.86 16.15
C ILE A 187 -13.48 13.61 16.61
N PRO A 188 -13.90 13.99 17.82
CA PRO A 188 -15.31 13.85 18.21
C PRO A 188 -16.28 14.65 17.33
N GLU A 189 -15.88 15.85 16.87
CA GLU A 189 -16.71 16.65 15.96
C GLU A 189 -16.82 16.00 14.57
N TYR A 190 -15.73 15.43 14.06
CA TYR A 190 -15.74 14.66 12.83
C TYR A 190 -16.76 13.53 12.87
N TYR A 191 -16.78 12.72 13.94
CA TYR A 191 -17.73 11.60 14.08
C TYR A 191 -19.17 12.01 14.36
N LYS A 192 -19.45 13.25 14.69
CA LYS A 192 -20.83 13.78 14.71
C LYS A 192 -21.36 13.95 13.29
N THR A 193 -20.50 14.35 12.37
CA THR A 193 -20.84 14.54 10.95
C THR A 193 -20.84 13.21 10.19
N TYR A 194 -19.84 12.39 10.45
CA TYR A 194 -19.61 11.11 9.81
C TYR A 194 -19.63 9.97 10.84
N PRO A 195 -20.82 9.49 11.23
CA PRO A 195 -20.95 8.49 12.27
C PRO A 195 -20.30 7.15 11.83
N CYS A 196 -19.47 6.59 12.70
CA CYS A 196 -18.90 5.28 12.48
C CYS A 196 -19.87 4.14 12.81
N LYS A 197 -19.53 2.92 12.41
CA LYS A 197 -20.33 1.72 12.73
C LYS A 197 -20.14 1.23 14.18
N TYR A 198 -19.12 1.73 14.88
CA TYR A 198 -18.76 1.31 16.23
C TYR A 198 -19.35 2.25 17.29
N ASN A 199 -19.61 1.73 18.49
CA ASN A 199 -20.04 2.52 19.64
C ASN A 199 -18.86 3.22 20.34
N ALA A 200 -17.66 2.73 20.15
CA ALA A 200 -16.40 3.31 20.61
C ALA A 200 -15.28 2.91 19.65
N ILE A 201 -14.34 3.80 19.45
CA ILE A 201 -13.13 3.57 18.65
C ILE A 201 -11.93 3.69 19.57
N ASN A 202 -11.02 2.76 19.44
CA ASN A 202 -9.73 2.81 20.09
C ASN A 202 -8.65 2.93 19.02
N PHE A 203 -8.12 4.12 18.84
CA PHE A 203 -6.97 4.31 17.96
C PHE A 203 -5.74 3.74 18.65
N ASN A 204 -5.21 2.66 18.10
CA ASN A 204 -4.06 1.94 18.64
C ASN A 204 -2.77 2.22 17.87
N ASP A 205 -2.85 2.97 16.77
CA ASP A 205 -1.71 3.49 16.06
C ASP A 205 -1.86 4.98 15.74
N VAL A 206 -0.76 5.73 15.83
CA VAL A 206 -0.70 7.16 15.48
C VAL A 206 0.61 7.42 14.76
N THR A 207 0.51 7.70 13.47
CA THR A 207 1.68 7.84 12.60
C THR A 207 1.78 9.23 11.99
N LEU A 208 2.98 9.85 12.03
CA LEU A 208 3.30 11.04 11.24
C LEU A 208 3.88 10.60 9.89
N THR A 209 3.24 11.01 8.81
CA THR A 209 3.64 10.65 7.45
C THR A 209 3.25 11.75 6.46
N TYR A 210 3.57 11.53 5.18
CA TYR A 210 2.97 12.30 4.10
C TYR A 210 1.78 11.55 3.52
N TYR A 211 0.71 12.29 3.21
CA TYR A 211 -0.50 11.74 2.64
C TYR A 211 -0.99 12.60 1.47
N LEU A 212 -1.55 11.97 0.44
CA LEU A 212 -2.07 12.66 -0.72
C LEU A 212 -3.36 13.39 -0.36
N THR A 213 -3.45 14.67 -0.66
CA THR A 213 -4.62 15.53 -0.40
C THR A 213 -4.98 16.31 -1.65
N ALA A 214 -6.21 16.84 -1.70
CA ALA A 214 -6.60 17.76 -2.77
C ALA A 214 -5.73 19.01 -2.76
N GLY A 215 -5.27 19.42 -3.94
CA GLY A 215 -4.55 20.68 -4.14
C GLY A 215 -5.50 21.87 -4.26
N ALA A 216 -4.94 23.05 -4.48
CA ALA A 216 -5.70 24.30 -4.58
C ALA A 216 -6.53 24.44 -5.87
N ALA A 217 -6.25 23.66 -6.92
CA ALA A 217 -6.95 23.68 -8.20
C ALA A 217 -7.42 22.27 -8.58
N ASP A 218 -8.47 22.19 -9.40
CA ASP A 218 -9.01 20.94 -9.92
C ASP A 218 -7.93 20.11 -10.61
N GLY A 219 -7.85 18.83 -10.26
CA GLY A 219 -6.87 17.88 -10.78
C GLY A 219 -5.43 18.10 -10.28
N GLN A 220 -5.24 18.95 -9.29
CA GLN A 220 -4.00 19.06 -8.54
C GLN A 220 -4.08 18.33 -7.22
N PHE A 221 -2.97 17.71 -6.84
CA PHE A 221 -2.82 17.01 -5.57
C PHE A 221 -1.58 17.52 -4.85
N GLU A 222 -1.60 17.40 -3.53
CA GLU A 222 -0.50 17.81 -2.67
C GLU A 222 -0.19 16.70 -1.66
N TYR A 223 1.08 16.36 -1.52
CA TYR A 223 1.51 15.57 -0.37
C TYR A 223 1.73 16.49 0.83
N LYS A 224 0.86 16.38 1.82
CA LYS A 224 0.95 17.11 3.09
C LYS A 224 1.52 16.22 4.20
N PRO A 225 2.28 16.82 5.14
CA PRO A 225 2.55 16.14 6.39
C PRO A 225 1.25 16.03 7.18
N VAL A 226 0.94 14.82 7.62
CA VAL A 226 -0.30 14.52 8.35
C VAL A 226 -0.03 13.58 9.52
N TRP A 227 -0.91 13.64 10.51
CA TRP A 227 -1.01 12.61 11.53
C TRP A 227 -2.20 11.71 11.22
N ILE A 228 -1.95 10.42 11.11
CA ILE A 228 -2.96 9.41 10.91
C ILE A 228 -3.23 8.71 12.24
N PHE A 229 -4.47 8.79 12.70
CA PHE A 229 -4.98 8.00 13.81
C PHE A 229 -5.70 6.80 13.21
N SER A 230 -5.21 5.60 13.46
CA SER A 230 -5.81 4.38 12.92
C SER A 230 -6.16 3.38 14.00
N SER A 231 -7.20 2.59 13.73
CA SER A 231 -7.64 1.48 14.54
C SER A 231 -7.50 0.20 13.72
N CYS A 232 -6.46 -0.57 14.03
CA CYS A 232 -6.25 -1.89 13.45
C CYS A 232 -6.46 -2.96 14.53
N ASP A 233 -7.15 -4.03 14.21
CA ASP A 233 -7.17 -5.21 15.06
C ASP A 233 -6.06 -6.19 14.60
N ASP A 234 -5.77 -7.22 15.40
CA ASP A 234 -4.70 -8.20 15.11
C ASP A 234 -4.94 -9.02 13.82
N LYS A 235 -6.06 -8.81 13.15
CA LYS A 235 -6.45 -9.49 11.91
C LYS A 235 -6.63 -8.53 10.73
N SER A 236 -6.53 -7.22 10.98
CA SER A 236 -6.67 -6.20 9.94
C SER A 236 -5.37 -6.11 9.13
N ASP A 237 -5.52 -5.97 7.83
CA ASP A 237 -4.44 -5.50 6.99
C ASP A 237 -4.06 -4.07 7.43
N PRO A 238 -2.80 -3.76 7.74
CA PRO A 238 -2.37 -2.42 8.14
C PRO A 238 -2.73 -1.34 7.11
N ASP A 239 -2.83 -1.70 5.83
CA ASP A 239 -3.23 -0.78 4.77
C ASP A 239 -4.75 -0.53 4.73
N TYR A 240 -5.54 -1.34 5.46
CA TYR A 240 -7.01 -1.23 5.54
C TYR A 240 -7.48 -1.19 7.01
N PRO A 241 -7.20 -0.11 7.75
CA PRO A 241 -7.62 0.01 9.13
C PRO A 241 -9.15 0.00 9.26
N SER A 242 -9.64 -0.50 10.39
CA SER A 242 -11.07 -0.52 10.69
C SER A 242 -11.68 0.88 10.78
N GLU A 243 -10.93 1.84 11.30
CA GLU A 243 -11.25 3.27 11.35
C GLU A 243 -9.97 4.08 11.20
N MET A 244 -10.07 5.21 10.51
CA MET A 244 -8.97 6.12 10.29
C MET A 244 -9.44 7.57 10.30
N VAL A 245 -8.67 8.44 10.96
CA VAL A 245 -8.83 9.89 10.89
C VAL A 245 -7.49 10.51 10.55
N VAL A 246 -7.48 11.38 9.55
CA VAL A 246 -6.29 12.09 9.10
C VAL A 246 -6.36 13.54 9.54
N LEU A 247 -5.35 14.00 10.27
CA LEU A 247 -5.24 15.39 10.71
C LEU A 247 -4.07 16.07 10.00
N ASP A 248 -4.30 17.30 9.52
CA ASP A 248 -3.22 18.15 9.01
C ASP A 248 -2.19 18.38 10.13
N ALA A 249 -0.94 18.09 9.88
CA ALA A 249 0.10 18.21 10.90
C ALA A 249 0.41 19.66 11.28
N ALA A 250 0.01 20.64 10.46
CA ALA A 250 0.27 22.04 10.72
C ALA A 250 -0.70 22.66 11.75
N ASP A 251 -1.98 22.26 11.73
CA ASP A 251 -3.00 22.92 12.55
C ASP A 251 -3.94 21.94 13.29
N GLY A 252 -3.85 20.64 13.02
CA GLY A 252 -4.68 19.60 13.64
C GLY A 252 -6.11 19.54 13.09
N SER A 253 -6.41 20.23 11.98
CA SER A 253 -7.72 20.11 11.32
C SER A 253 -7.88 18.74 10.66
N VAL A 254 -9.12 18.23 10.63
CA VAL A 254 -9.40 16.96 9.93
C VAL A 254 -9.36 17.19 8.43
N ILE A 255 -8.64 16.34 7.72
CA ILE A 255 -8.60 16.32 6.25
C ILE A 255 -9.69 15.37 5.75
N ASP A 256 -10.61 15.88 4.93
CA ASP A 256 -11.56 15.04 4.21
C ASP A 256 -10.87 14.42 2.99
N MET A 257 -10.82 13.09 2.99
CA MET A 257 -10.09 12.31 1.98
C MET A 257 -10.93 12.01 0.73
N LEU A 258 -12.24 12.31 0.74
CA LEU A 258 -13.12 11.99 -0.39
C LEU A 258 -12.77 12.73 -1.68
N ASP A 259 -12.16 13.91 -1.56
CA ASP A 259 -11.82 14.73 -2.74
C ASP A 259 -10.69 14.10 -3.59
N VAL A 260 -9.93 13.16 -3.04
CA VAL A 260 -8.81 12.49 -3.73
C VAL A 260 -9.02 11.00 -3.89
N ALA A 261 -9.82 10.39 -3.03
CA ALA A 261 -9.99 8.94 -2.99
C ALA A 261 -10.85 8.41 -4.14
N MET A 262 -10.49 7.25 -4.62
CA MET A 262 -11.29 6.49 -5.58
C MET A 262 -12.10 5.44 -4.84
N LYS A 263 -13.43 5.43 -5.07
CA LYS A 263 -14.28 4.40 -4.50
C LYS A 263 -13.91 3.03 -5.07
N VAL A 264 -13.58 2.11 -4.18
CA VAL A 264 -13.33 0.72 -4.53
C VAL A 264 -14.68 0.04 -4.67
N SER A 265 -15.00 -0.47 -5.86
CA SER A 265 -16.18 -1.33 -6.02
C SER A 265 -15.90 -2.63 -5.27
N ALA A 266 -16.74 -2.93 -4.26
CA ALA A 266 -16.76 -4.26 -3.66
C ALA A 266 -17.28 -5.24 -4.75
N ASP A 267 -16.37 -5.96 -5.40
CA ASP A 267 -16.68 -7.09 -6.27
C ASP A 267 -16.93 -8.37 -5.45
#